data_743b0e0683e30078a686533611857547
#
_entry.id   743b0e0683e30078a686533611857547
#
_cell.length_a   1.000
_cell.length_b   1.000
_cell.length_c   1.000
_cell.angle_alpha   90.00
_cell.angle_beta   90.00
_cell.angle_gamma   90.00
#
_symmetry.space_group_name_H-M   'P 1'
#
loop_
_entity.id
_entity.type
_entity.pdbx_description
1 polymer ?
#
loop_
_entity_poly.entity_id
_entity_poly.type
_entity_poly.pdbx_seq_one_letter_code
_entity_poly.pdbx_strand_id
1 'polypeptide(L)'
;MSEDPVINFIDPVDIEPIINELKRQKLPVNNYRNRSGSGRSQAFGIVCRRCLPPDYSRLCWQRPYLYKLLLDFGKKYVSIPFTSITVNQNYKAAKHRDKGNTGESYLIAFGNFTGGELEIHEGPLTGVHDVRTPLITDFSKVEHSVKEFSGDRYSLVFYTAKRSDGLPVPSIEQLHGKWVFKRGGEVIEGLPHPLKGRKKIPMTKVEGPVSVDFV
;
A
#
# COMPACT_ATOMS: atom_id res chain seq x y z
N MET A 1 -25.61 26.09 -1.36
CA MET A 1 -25.51 25.24 -2.55
C MET A 1 -24.53 24.16 -2.14
N SER A 2 -25.02 22.94 -1.85
CA SER A 2 -24.19 21.79 -1.54
C SER A 2 -23.59 21.30 -2.87
N GLU A 3 -22.28 21.44 -3.03
CA GLU A 3 -21.59 20.77 -4.14
C GLU A 3 -21.73 19.26 -3.90
N ASP A 4 -22.40 18.58 -4.82
CA ASP A 4 -22.44 17.13 -4.82
C ASP A 4 -21.01 16.60 -4.85
N PRO A 5 -20.67 15.56 -4.06
CA PRO A 5 -19.34 15.00 -4.08
C PRO A 5 -19.04 14.52 -5.50
N VAL A 6 -18.01 15.09 -6.12
CA VAL A 6 -17.49 14.61 -7.40
C VAL A 6 -17.04 13.17 -7.17
N ILE A 7 -17.89 12.21 -7.55
CA ILE A 7 -17.52 10.80 -7.60
C ILE A 7 -16.49 10.72 -8.73
N ASN A 8 -15.21 10.71 -8.37
CA ASN A 8 -14.13 10.49 -9.31
C ASN A 8 -14.28 9.07 -9.88
N PHE A 9 -14.96 8.98 -11.01
CA PHE A 9 -15.09 7.74 -11.75
C PHE A 9 -13.69 7.31 -12.19
N ILE A 10 -13.27 6.14 -11.73
CA ILE A 10 -11.97 5.58 -12.10
C ILE A 10 -12.10 4.94 -13.47
N ASP A 11 -11.33 5.45 -14.42
CA ASP A 11 -11.32 4.95 -15.79
C ASP A 11 -10.72 3.53 -15.82
N PRO A 12 -11.42 2.55 -16.37
CA PRO A 12 -10.90 1.20 -16.54
C PRO A 12 -9.56 1.15 -17.28
N VAL A 13 -9.28 2.10 -18.15
CA VAL A 13 -8.00 2.19 -18.90
C VAL A 13 -6.80 2.38 -17.98
N ASP A 14 -6.97 2.97 -16.82
CA ASP A 14 -5.89 3.17 -15.84
C ASP A 14 -5.71 1.97 -14.90
N ILE A 15 -6.74 1.13 -14.76
CA ILE A 15 -6.72 -0.07 -13.92
C ILE A 15 -6.20 -1.28 -14.69
N GLU A 16 -6.61 -1.42 -15.94
CA GLU A 16 -6.30 -2.59 -16.77
C GLU A 16 -4.80 -2.89 -16.89
N PRO A 17 -3.91 -1.90 -17.10
CA PRO A 17 -2.47 -2.15 -17.12
C PRO A 17 -1.93 -2.69 -15.79
N ILE A 18 -2.48 -2.22 -14.66
CA ILE A 18 -2.10 -2.71 -13.32
C ILE A 18 -2.51 -4.18 -13.16
N ILE A 19 -3.75 -4.52 -13.52
CA ILE A 19 -4.25 -5.91 -13.46
C ILE A 19 -3.41 -6.82 -14.35
N ASN A 20 -3.14 -6.40 -15.58
CA ASN A 20 -2.38 -7.18 -16.55
C ASN A 20 -0.95 -7.45 -16.05
N GLU A 21 -0.31 -6.46 -15.46
CA GLU A 21 1.03 -6.62 -14.88
C GLU A 21 1.01 -7.55 -13.66
N LEU A 22 -0.01 -7.48 -12.79
CA LEU A 22 -0.18 -8.37 -11.65
C LEU A 22 -0.50 -9.81 -12.05
N LYS A 23 -1.22 -10.02 -13.17
CA LYS A 23 -1.45 -11.35 -13.74
C LYS A 23 -0.17 -11.92 -14.34
N ARG A 24 0.59 -11.10 -15.07
CA ARG A 24 1.85 -11.48 -15.72
C ARG A 24 2.93 -11.84 -14.69
N GLN A 25 3.02 -11.06 -13.63
CA GLN A 25 4.01 -11.25 -12.57
C GLN A 25 3.32 -11.23 -11.20
N LYS A 26 2.89 -12.40 -10.72
CA LYS A 26 2.30 -12.53 -9.38
C LYS A 26 3.21 -11.91 -8.32
N LEU A 27 2.64 -11.20 -7.37
CA LEU A 27 3.37 -10.67 -6.22
C LEU A 27 4.07 -11.80 -5.45
N PRO A 28 5.25 -11.58 -4.88
CA PRO A 28 5.87 -12.57 -3.99
C PRO A 28 4.99 -12.82 -2.76
N VAL A 29 5.10 -14.00 -2.19
CA VAL A 29 4.44 -14.33 -0.94
C VAL A 29 5.10 -13.57 0.20
N ASN A 30 4.32 -12.94 1.06
CA ASN A 30 4.80 -12.27 2.26
C ASN A 30 4.45 -13.10 3.50
N ASN A 31 5.39 -13.90 3.96
CA ASN A 31 5.18 -14.81 5.09
C ASN A 31 4.84 -14.09 6.41
N TYR A 32 5.21 -12.82 6.55
CA TYR A 32 4.89 -12.03 7.73
C TYR A 32 3.43 -11.58 7.74
N ARG A 33 2.85 -11.27 6.56
CA ARG A 33 1.44 -10.90 6.43
C ARG A 33 0.48 -12.10 6.45
N ASN A 34 0.97 -13.31 6.24
CA ASN A 34 0.14 -14.52 6.33
C ASN A 34 -0.45 -14.76 7.74
N ARG A 35 0.01 -14.04 8.75
CA ARG A 35 -0.59 -14.06 10.11
C ARG A 35 -1.86 -13.22 10.20
N SER A 36 -2.03 -12.21 9.34
CA SER A 36 -3.19 -11.32 9.32
C SER A 36 -4.12 -11.55 8.13
N GLY A 37 -3.90 -12.62 7.34
CA GLY A 37 -4.74 -12.94 6.19
C GLY A 37 -4.14 -13.99 5.28
N SER A 38 -4.84 -14.31 4.20
CA SER A 38 -4.42 -15.24 3.16
C SER A 38 -4.37 -14.54 1.80
N GLY A 39 -3.45 -14.96 0.93
CA GLY A 39 -3.22 -14.36 -0.38
C GLY A 39 -1.86 -13.65 -0.47
N ARG A 40 -1.73 -12.66 -1.36
CA ARG A 40 -0.49 -11.93 -1.59
C ARG A 40 -0.69 -10.45 -1.28
N SER A 41 0.18 -9.89 -0.45
CA SER A 41 0.13 -8.49 -0.05
C SER A 41 1.55 -7.95 0.03
N GLN A 42 1.83 -6.86 -0.70
CA GLN A 42 3.16 -6.26 -0.79
C GLN A 42 3.09 -4.74 -0.79
N ALA A 43 4.07 -4.10 -0.16
CA ALA A 43 4.15 -2.65 -0.11
C ALA A 43 5.20 -2.11 -1.10
N PHE A 44 4.86 -1.02 -1.76
CA PHE A 44 5.71 -0.18 -2.60
C PHE A 44 5.88 1.19 -1.95
N GLY A 45 6.88 1.95 -2.34
CA GLY A 45 7.20 3.24 -1.73
C GLY A 45 8.03 3.07 -0.47
N ILE A 46 7.71 3.83 0.57
CA ILE A 46 8.42 3.80 1.85
C ILE A 46 7.88 2.67 2.71
N VAL A 47 8.77 1.89 3.32
CA VAL A 47 8.44 0.82 4.25
C VAL A 47 9.12 1.05 5.59
N CYS A 48 8.34 0.96 6.66
CA CYS A 48 8.83 1.09 8.02
C CYS A 48 8.87 -0.30 8.66
N ARG A 49 10.04 -0.81 8.95
CA ARG A 49 10.25 -2.08 9.65
C ARG A 49 10.56 -1.81 11.11
N ARG A 50 10.12 -2.72 11.98
CA ARG A 50 10.45 -2.64 13.41
C ARG A 50 11.97 -2.58 13.61
N CYS A 51 12.42 -1.67 14.47
CA CYS A 51 13.84 -1.49 14.83
C CYS A 51 14.78 -1.12 13.66
N LEU A 52 14.25 -0.71 12.51
CA LEU A 52 15.03 -0.20 11.39
C LEU A 52 14.54 1.20 11.00
N PRO A 53 15.43 2.06 10.50
CA PRO A 53 15.01 3.31 9.86
C PRO A 53 14.04 3.03 8.71
N PRO A 54 13.11 3.97 8.41
CA PRO A 54 12.33 3.91 7.19
C PRO A 54 13.22 3.73 5.97
N ASP A 55 12.75 2.94 5.02
CA ASP A 55 13.50 2.62 3.80
C ASP A 55 12.56 2.46 2.61
N TYR A 56 13.11 2.37 1.43
CA TYR A 56 12.35 2.11 0.21
C TYR A 56 12.13 0.62 0.00
N SER A 57 10.90 0.26 -0.41
CA SER A 57 10.60 -1.11 -0.79
C SER A 57 11.44 -1.53 -1.99
N ARG A 58 12.06 -2.71 -1.90
CA ARG A 58 12.80 -3.28 -3.03
C ARG A 58 11.93 -3.52 -4.26
N LEU A 59 10.64 -3.72 -4.06
CA LEU A 59 9.71 -3.95 -5.17
C LEU A 59 9.62 -2.76 -6.10
N CYS A 60 9.90 -1.54 -5.64
CA CYS A 60 9.98 -0.37 -6.51
C CYS A 60 11.01 -0.57 -7.62
N TRP A 61 12.16 -1.20 -7.30
CA TRP A 61 13.24 -1.48 -8.25
C TRP A 61 13.08 -2.81 -8.98
N GLN A 62 12.56 -3.82 -8.31
CA GLN A 62 12.37 -5.14 -8.91
C GLN A 62 11.21 -5.17 -9.90
N ARG A 63 10.24 -4.24 -9.75
CA ARG A 63 9.03 -4.13 -10.56
C ARG A 63 8.78 -2.67 -10.96
N PRO A 64 9.72 -2.07 -11.69
CA PRO A 64 9.69 -0.64 -11.98
C PRO A 64 8.45 -0.22 -12.79
N TYR A 65 8.03 -1.02 -13.74
CA TYR A 65 6.85 -0.74 -14.55
C TYR A 65 5.57 -0.75 -13.71
N LEU A 66 5.38 -1.79 -12.87
CA LEU A 66 4.24 -1.81 -11.95
C LEU A 66 4.27 -0.61 -11.00
N TYR A 67 5.44 -0.28 -10.45
CA TYR A 67 5.57 0.86 -9.55
C TYR A 67 5.22 2.19 -10.25
N LYS A 68 5.63 2.36 -11.50
CA LYS A 68 5.23 3.52 -12.32
C LYS A 68 3.72 3.62 -12.48
N LEU A 69 3.05 2.52 -12.84
CA LEU A 69 1.60 2.48 -12.98
C LEU A 69 0.88 2.84 -11.67
N LEU A 70 1.38 2.33 -10.53
CA LEU A 70 0.83 2.64 -9.22
C LEU A 70 0.99 4.12 -8.84
N LEU A 71 2.14 4.73 -9.15
CA LEU A 71 2.37 6.15 -8.92
C LEU A 71 1.48 7.03 -9.80
N ASP A 72 1.32 6.66 -11.08
CA ASP A 72 0.47 7.41 -12.00
C ASP A 72 -1.00 7.34 -11.58
N PHE A 73 -1.46 6.15 -11.18
CA PHE A 73 -2.78 5.98 -10.59
C PHE A 73 -2.95 6.86 -9.34
N GLY A 74 -1.98 6.82 -8.41
CA GLY A 74 -2.02 7.61 -7.19
C GLY A 74 -2.09 9.11 -7.47
N LYS A 75 -1.30 9.61 -8.43
CA LYS A 75 -1.31 11.03 -8.83
C LYS A 75 -2.63 11.46 -9.44
N LYS A 76 -3.33 10.57 -10.14
CA LYS A 76 -4.58 10.88 -10.84
C LYS A 76 -5.81 10.80 -9.96
N TYR A 77 -5.87 9.85 -9.04
CA TYR A 77 -7.11 9.51 -8.33
C TYR A 77 -7.06 9.67 -6.81
N VAL A 78 -5.88 9.70 -6.21
CA VAL A 78 -5.75 9.70 -4.75
C VAL A 78 -5.65 11.14 -4.25
N SER A 79 -6.67 11.58 -3.52
CA SER A 79 -6.78 12.95 -3.00
C SER A 79 -6.04 13.21 -1.70
N ILE A 80 -5.51 12.16 -1.06
CA ILE A 80 -4.76 12.26 0.20
C ILE A 80 -3.25 12.15 -0.04
N PRO A 81 -2.39 12.73 0.80
CA PRO A 81 -0.95 12.50 0.74
C PRO A 81 -0.64 11.04 1.09
N PHE A 82 0.32 10.46 0.38
CA PHE A 82 0.79 9.10 0.64
C PHE A 82 2.30 8.97 0.44
N THR A 83 2.91 8.04 1.16
CA THR A 83 4.32 7.67 1.01
C THR A 83 4.46 6.21 0.57
N SER A 84 3.38 5.45 0.66
CA SER A 84 3.38 4.00 0.52
C SER A 84 2.10 3.52 -0.16
N ILE A 85 2.24 2.42 -0.89
CA ILE A 85 1.15 1.79 -1.61
C ILE A 85 1.19 0.29 -1.30
N THR A 86 0.18 -0.22 -0.61
CA THR A 86 0.01 -1.68 -0.47
C THR A 86 -0.80 -2.20 -1.65
N VAL A 87 -0.27 -3.20 -2.32
CA VAL A 87 -0.93 -3.93 -3.40
C VAL A 87 -1.30 -5.31 -2.90
N ASN A 88 -2.57 -5.64 -2.95
CA ASN A 88 -3.10 -6.94 -2.56
C ASN A 88 -3.59 -7.70 -3.79
N GLN A 89 -3.26 -8.98 -3.86
CA GLN A 89 -3.69 -9.91 -4.90
C GLN A 89 -4.33 -11.13 -4.25
N ASN A 90 -5.65 -11.27 -4.39
CA ASN A 90 -6.45 -12.30 -3.76
C ASN A 90 -6.17 -12.41 -2.25
N TYR A 91 -6.01 -11.25 -1.60
CA TYR A 91 -5.69 -11.17 -0.18
C TYR A 91 -6.96 -10.94 0.63
N LYS A 92 -7.28 -11.92 1.47
CA LYS A 92 -8.33 -11.85 2.47
C LYS A 92 -7.71 -11.46 3.81
N ALA A 93 -7.86 -10.21 4.19
CA ALA A 93 -7.38 -9.72 5.47
C ALA A 93 -8.27 -10.20 6.61
N ALA A 94 -7.69 -10.84 7.62
CA ALA A 94 -8.35 -11.05 8.89
C ALA A 94 -8.54 -9.72 9.62
N LYS A 95 -9.32 -9.72 10.68
CA LYS A 95 -9.63 -8.54 11.49
C LYS A 95 -8.37 -7.92 12.10
N HIS A 96 -8.11 -6.64 11.80
CA HIS A 96 -6.91 -5.92 12.24
C HIS A 96 -7.08 -4.41 12.14
N ARG A 97 -6.09 -3.66 12.65
CA ARG A 97 -5.86 -2.23 12.40
C ARG A 97 -4.51 -2.04 11.72
N ASP A 98 -4.42 -1.07 10.82
CA ASP A 98 -3.17 -0.70 10.13
C ASP A 98 -2.28 0.19 11.00
N LYS A 99 -1.77 -0.33 12.09
CA LYS A 99 -1.00 0.42 13.10
C LYS A 99 0.31 1.02 12.58
N GLY A 100 0.78 0.58 11.41
CA GLY A 100 1.95 1.12 10.71
C GLY A 100 1.67 2.39 9.90
N ASN A 101 0.40 2.77 9.75
CA ASN A 101 -0.04 3.94 9.01
C ASN A 101 -0.25 5.15 9.93
N THR A 102 -0.25 6.34 9.37
CA THR A 102 -0.64 7.58 10.04
C THR A 102 -1.58 8.38 9.16
N GLY A 103 -2.66 8.89 9.77
CA GLY A 103 -3.69 9.63 9.04
C GLY A 103 -4.53 8.74 8.13
N GLU A 104 -5.19 9.38 7.19
CA GLU A 104 -6.10 8.71 6.27
C GLU A 104 -5.37 7.81 5.28
N SER A 105 -6.05 6.77 4.87
CA SER A 105 -5.66 5.87 3.78
C SER A 105 -6.77 5.84 2.75
N TYR A 106 -6.40 5.74 1.48
CA TYR A 106 -7.31 5.57 0.35
C TYR A 106 -7.27 4.11 -0.09
N LEU A 107 -8.41 3.44 -0.04
CA LEU A 107 -8.57 2.04 -0.43
C LEU A 107 -9.49 1.93 -1.63
N ILE A 108 -9.08 1.12 -2.61
CA ILE A 108 -9.93 0.69 -3.73
C ILE A 108 -9.67 -0.77 -4.07
N ALA A 109 -10.71 -1.49 -4.52
CA ALA A 109 -10.58 -2.84 -5.07
C ALA A 109 -11.14 -2.92 -6.48
N PHE A 110 -10.55 -3.80 -7.30
CA PHE A 110 -10.92 -4.05 -8.68
C PHE A 110 -10.61 -5.49 -9.09
N GLY A 111 -11.13 -5.89 -10.23
CA GLY A 111 -11.01 -7.25 -10.76
C GLY A 111 -12.36 -7.92 -10.98
N ASN A 112 -12.33 -9.20 -11.35
CA ASN A 112 -13.53 -9.99 -11.54
C ASN A 112 -13.77 -10.87 -10.32
N PHE A 113 -14.52 -10.36 -9.34
CA PHE A 113 -14.80 -11.04 -8.08
C PHE A 113 -16.21 -10.74 -7.56
N THR A 114 -16.73 -11.63 -6.71
CA THR A 114 -17.99 -11.47 -5.97
C THR A 114 -17.70 -11.54 -4.48
N GLY A 115 -18.44 -10.77 -3.65
CA GLY A 115 -18.12 -10.59 -2.23
C GLY A 115 -16.90 -9.67 -2.05
N GLY A 116 -16.14 -9.85 -0.98
CA GLY A 116 -14.88 -9.15 -0.74
C GLY A 116 -15.03 -7.69 -0.32
N GLU A 117 -16.20 -7.33 0.20
CA GLU A 117 -16.45 -6.05 0.83
C GLU A 117 -15.52 -5.87 2.03
N LEU A 118 -15.25 -4.63 2.37
CA LEU A 118 -14.57 -4.28 3.61
C LEU A 118 -15.62 -4.18 4.73
N GLU A 119 -15.39 -4.86 5.82
CA GLU A 119 -16.17 -4.71 7.03
C GLU A 119 -15.38 -3.90 8.06
N ILE A 120 -15.93 -2.75 8.45
CA ILE A 120 -15.39 -1.89 9.51
C ILE A 120 -16.17 -2.20 10.79
N HIS A 121 -15.46 -2.56 11.85
CA HIS A 121 -16.04 -3.08 13.08
C HIS A 121 -16.25 -2.01 14.16
N GLU A 122 -15.71 -0.81 13.96
CA GLU A 122 -15.78 0.28 14.95
C GLU A 122 -15.67 1.67 14.30
N GLY A 123 -16.10 2.68 15.01
CA GLY A 123 -16.03 4.08 14.57
C GLY A 123 -17.23 4.51 13.71
N PRO A 124 -17.16 5.72 13.14
CA PRO A 124 -18.31 6.35 12.45
C PRO A 124 -18.69 5.64 11.14
N LEU A 125 -17.78 4.86 10.57
CA LEU A 125 -17.99 4.09 9.33
C LEU A 125 -18.25 2.61 9.61
N THR A 126 -18.67 2.23 10.83
CA THR A 126 -19.01 0.84 11.14
C THR A 126 -20.02 0.28 10.15
N GLY A 127 -19.72 -0.88 9.57
CA GLY A 127 -20.57 -1.52 8.57
C GLY A 127 -19.78 -2.16 7.43
N VAL A 128 -20.51 -2.56 6.40
CA VAL A 128 -20.00 -3.24 5.20
C VAL A 128 -19.93 -2.27 4.05
N HIS A 129 -18.77 -2.15 3.42
CA HIS A 129 -18.50 -1.21 2.34
C HIS A 129 -18.07 -1.91 1.06
N ASP A 130 -18.73 -1.61 -0.04
CA ASP A 130 -18.25 -2.01 -1.37
C ASP A 130 -17.07 -1.09 -1.77
N VAL A 131 -15.88 -1.65 -1.66
CA VAL A 131 -14.63 -0.92 -1.97
C VAL A 131 -14.24 -0.94 -3.45
N ARG A 132 -15.18 -1.31 -4.36
CA ARG A 132 -15.06 -0.96 -5.78
C ARG A 132 -15.23 0.54 -5.99
N THR A 133 -15.91 1.19 -5.06
CA THR A 133 -15.89 2.65 -4.87
C THR A 133 -14.80 2.99 -3.86
N PRO A 134 -13.99 4.02 -4.11
CA PRO A 134 -12.94 4.42 -3.18
C PRO A 134 -13.45 4.69 -1.76
N LEU A 135 -12.75 4.19 -0.76
CA LEU A 135 -13.01 4.45 0.65
C LEU A 135 -11.81 5.14 1.28
N ILE A 136 -12.07 6.27 1.94
CA ILE A 136 -11.03 7.03 2.66
C ILE A 136 -11.38 7.04 4.14
N THR A 137 -10.45 6.55 4.97
CA THR A 137 -10.55 6.59 6.44
C THR A 137 -9.19 6.32 7.09
N ASP A 138 -9.08 6.59 8.38
CA ASP A 138 -7.87 6.28 9.15
C ASP A 138 -7.92 4.81 9.64
N PHE A 139 -7.44 3.90 8.79
CA PHE A 139 -7.38 2.46 9.11
C PHE A 139 -6.45 2.12 10.26
N SER A 140 -5.64 3.05 10.74
CA SER A 140 -4.83 2.85 11.95
C SER A 140 -5.67 2.91 13.24
N LYS A 141 -6.84 3.55 13.16
CA LYS A 141 -7.76 3.75 14.27
C LYS A 141 -8.95 2.80 14.27
N VAL A 142 -9.37 2.32 13.09
CA VAL A 142 -10.54 1.46 12.97
C VAL A 142 -10.16 0.02 12.69
N GLU A 143 -10.78 -0.91 13.41
CA GLU A 143 -10.62 -2.33 13.18
C GLU A 143 -11.46 -2.77 11.97
N HIS A 144 -10.83 -3.48 11.04
CA HIS A 144 -11.45 -3.85 9.78
C HIS A 144 -11.00 -5.23 9.29
N SER A 145 -11.79 -5.82 8.40
CA SER A 145 -11.50 -7.10 7.74
C SER A 145 -12.06 -7.14 6.32
N VAL A 146 -11.59 -8.07 5.52
CA VAL A 146 -12.15 -8.36 4.19
C VAL A 146 -13.05 -9.58 4.30
N LYS A 147 -14.29 -9.44 3.84
CA LYS A 147 -15.26 -10.55 3.79
C LYS A 147 -14.85 -11.61 2.77
N GLU A 148 -15.48 -12.76 2.83
CA GLU A 148 -15.28 -13.84 1.84
C GLU A 148 -15.53 -13.33 0.43
N PHE A 149 -14.74 -13.81 -0.51
CA PHE A 149 -14.90 -13.52 -1.93
C PHE A 149 -14.51 -14.72 -2.79
N SER A 150 -14.97 -14.71 -4.01
CA SER A 150 -14.54 -15.62 -5.06
C SER A 150 -14.13 -14.83 -6.31
N GLY A 151 -13.24 -15.40 -7.11
CA GLY A 151 -12.68 -14.75 -8.29
C GLY A 151 -11.37 -14.00 -8.03
N ASP A 152 -10.96 -13.18 -9.01
CA ASP A 152 -9.71 -12.42 -8.97
C ASP A 152 -9.96 -11.03 -8.39
N ARG A 153 -9.51 -10.83 -7.15
CA ARG A 153 -9.63 -9.56 -6.42
C ARG A 153 -8.26 -8.92 -6.23
N TYR A 154 -8.14 -7.70 -6.67
CA TYR A 154 -6.98 -6.83 -6.45
C TYR A 154 -7.41 -5.64 -5.61
N SER A 155 -6.56 -5.14 -4.71
CA SER A 155 -6.82 -3.86 -4.06
C SER A 155 -5.55 -3.05 -3.87
N LEU A 156 -5.71 -1.75 -3.91
CA LEU A 156 -4.67 -0.76 -3.65
C LEU A 156 -5.02 0.00 -2.38
N VAL A 157 -4.04 0.15 -1.49
CA VAL A 157 -4.15 1.00 -0.31
C VAL A 157 -3.03 2.01 -0.36
N PHE A 158 -3.38 3.29 -0.52
CA PHE A 158 -2.45 4.40 -0.46
C PHE A 158 -2.48 4.99 0.94
N TYR A 159 -1.33 5.17 1.55
CA TYR A 159 -1.23 5.63 2.94
C TYR A 159 0.12 6.30 3.23
N THR A 160 0.18 7.06 4.31
CA THR A 160 1.44 7.56 4.86
C THR A 160 1.95 6.61 5.93
N ALA A 161 3.13 6.02 5.72
CA ALA A 161 3.74 5.14 6.69
C ALA A 161 4.24 5.93 7.91
N LYS A 162 4.02 5.42 9.12
CA LYS A 162 4.59 6.02 10.34
C LYS A 162 6.10 6.16 10.23
N ARG A 163 6.64 7.25 10.75
CA ARG A 163 8.08 7.56 10.73
C ARG A 163 8.66 7.75 9.33
N SER A 164 7.82 7.97 8.31
CA SER A 164 8.30 8.31 6.96
C SER A 164 8.64 9.79 6.80
N ASP A 165 8.46 10.60 7.85
CA ASP A 165 8.64 12.04 7.85
C ASP A 165 10.00 12.45 7.28
N GLY A 166 9.99 13.41 6.34
CA GLY A 166 11.18 13.91 5.68
C GLY A 166 11.77 12.98 4.60
N LEU A 167 11.20 11.80 4.38
CA LEU A 167 11.61 10.94 3.27
C LEU A 167 10.73 11.20 2.05
N PRO A 168 11.31 11.64 0.93
CA PRO A 168 10.55 11.81 -0.31
C PRO A 168 10.11 10.47 -0.87
N VAL A 169 8.88 10.40 -1.38
CA VAL A 169 8.42 9.24 -2.16
C VAL A 169 9.36 9.07 -3.36
N PRO A 170 9.93 7.89 -3.59
CA PRO A 170 10.78 7.69 -4.74
C PRO A 170 9.95 7.83 -6.02
N SER A 171 10.39 8.65 -6.94
CA SER A 171 9.82 8.71 -8.28
C SER A 171 10.56 7.78 -9.22
N ILE A 172 9.92 7.41 -10.31
CA ILE A 172 10.48 6.55 -11.35
C ILE A 172 10.09 7.07 -12.71
N GLU A 173 11.03 7.08 -13.63
CA GLU A 173 10.81 7.44 -15.02
C GLU A 173 11.64 6.55 -15.94
N GLN A 174 11.28 6.52 -17.22
CA GLN A 174 12.03 5.81 -18.23
C GLN A 174 12.83 6.81 -19.07
N LEU A 175 14.16 6.72 -19.03
CA LEU A 175 15.07 7.53 -19.83
C LEU A 175 15.89 6.61 -20.74
N HIS A 176 15.85 6.85 -22.04
CA HIS A 176 16.57 6.07 -23.06
C HIS A 176 16.39 4.56 -22.88
N GLY A 177 15.14 4.12 -22.62
CA GLY A 177 14.81 2.71 -22.43
C GLY A 177 15.21 2.10 -21.07
N LYS A 178 15.85 2.86 -20.19
CA LYS A 178 16.25 2.42 -18.85
C LYS A 178 15.37 3.04 -17.77
N TRP A 179 15.08 2.28 -16.72
CA TRP A 179 14.38 2.80 -15.54
C TRP A 179 15.33 3.61 -14.67
N VAL A 180 14.96 4.85 -14.39
CA VAL A 180 15.70 5.77 -13.55
C VAL A 180 14.88 6.07 -12.31
N PHE A 181 15.47 5.88 -11.15
CA PHE A 181 14.88 6.20 -9.85
C PHE A 181 15.42 7.52 -9.36
N LYS A 182 14.53 8.35 -8.82
CA LYS A 182 14.90 9.63 -8.21
C LYS A 182 14.38 9.68 -6.78
N ARG A 183 15.19 10.25 -5.91
CA ARG A 183 14.87 10.55 -4.53
C ARG A 183 15.15 12.01 -4.25
N GLY A 184 14.11 12.79 -3.96
CA GLY A 184 14.28 14.23 -3.74
C GLY A 184 14.89 14.97 -4.94
N GLY A 185 14.64 14.50 -6.17
CA GLY A 185 15.22 15.07 -7.40
C GLY A 185 16.58 14.47 -7.81
N GLU A 186 17.29 13.79 -6.92
CA GLU A 186 18.55 13.12 -7.21
C GLU A 186 18.36 11.75 -7.85
N VAL A 187 19.13 11.45 -8.89
CA VAL A 187 19.14 10.11 -9.52
C VAL A 187 19.82 9.13 -8.58
N ILE A 188 19.15 7.99 -8.34
CA ILE A 188 19.74 6.88 -7.60
C ILE A 188 20.29 5.88 -8.61
N GLU A 189 21.61 5.80 -8.72
CA GLU A 189 22.26 4.79 -9.54
C GLU A 189 22.36 3.46 -8.79
N GLY A 190 21.85 2.41 -9.42
CA GLY A 190 21.86 1.04 -8.91
C GLY A 190 20.78 0.72 -7.89
N LEU A 191 20.62 -0.57 -7.62
CA LEU A 191 19.73 -1.06 -6.56
C LEU A 191 20.30 -0.67 -5.20
N PRO A 192 19.56 -0.01 -4.32
CA PRO A 192 20.02 0.22 -2.97
C PRO A 192 20.34 -1.14 -2.35
N HIS A 193 21.60 -1.30 -1.92
CA HIS A 193 22.04 -2.57 -1.32
C HIS A 193 21.29 -2.78 0.00
N PRO A 194 20.59 -3.90 0.17
CA PRO A 194 19.87 -4.14 1.39
C PRO A 194 20.88 -4.32 2.54
N LEU A 195 20.87 -3.44 3.50
CA LEU A 195 21.46 -3.62 4.81
C LEU A 195 23.00 -3.60 4.94
N LYS A 196 23.80 -3.38 3.89
CA LYS A 196 25.23 -3.09 4.09
C LYS A 196 25.38 -1.71 4.74
N GLY A 197 25.80 -1.68 5.99
CA GLY A 197 26.13 -0.46 6.72
C GLY A 197 25.04 0.16 7.58
N ARG A 198 23.82 -0.39 7.67
CA ARG A 198 22.79 0.13 8.56
C ARG A 198 23.00 -0.37 9.98
N LYS A 199 23.38 0.52 10.89
CA LYS A 199 23.37 0.24 12.33
C LYS A 199 21.93 0.00 12.77
N LYS A 200 21.67 -1.12 13.48
CA LYS A 200 20.40 -1.31 14.19
C LYS A 200 20.24 -0.16 15.17
N ILE A 201 19.06 0.46 15.17
CA ILE A 201 18.71 1.41 16.24
C ILE A 201 18.63 0.59 17.53
N PRO A 202 19.39 0.94 18.59
CA PRO A 202 19.27 0.25 19.87
C PRO A 202 17.80 0.29 20.31
N MET A 203 17.24 -0.84 20.68
CA MET A 203 15.94 -0.86 21.34
C MET A 203 16.11 -0.21 22.70
N THR A 204 15.59 1.00 22.86
CA THR A 204 15.29 1.48 24.20
C THR A 204 14.26 0.51 24.79
N LYS A 205 14.58 -0.11 25.92
CA LYS A 205 13.61 -0.94 26.66
C LYS A 205 12.39 -0.08 26.95
N VAL A 206 11.31 -0.31 26.19
CA VAL A 206 9.99 0.18 26.58
C VAL A 206 9.46 -0.88 27.53
N GLU A 207 9.42 -0.56 28.81
CA GLU A 207 8.74 -1.38 29.80
C GLU A 207 7.22 -1.24 29.55
N GLY A 208 6.62 -2.30 29.01
CA GLY A 208 5.20 -2.43 28.71
C GLY A 208 4.93 -3.56 27.72
N PRO A 209 3.71 -4.10 27.67
CA PRO A 209 3.39 -5.19 26.74
C PRO A 209 3.53 -4.69 25.29
N VAL A 210 4.55 -5.20 24.62
CA VAL A 210 4.87 -4.84 23.24
C VAL A 210 3.99 -5.67 22.31
N SER A 211 2.92 -5.08 21.79
CA SER A 211 2.21 -5.67 20.67
C SER A 211 3.12 -5.65 19.44
N VAL A 212 3.29 -6.81 18.83
CA VAL A 212 4.15 -6.98 17.66
C VAL A 212 3.33 -6.60 16.42
N ASP A 213 3.46 -5.35 15.98
CA ASP A 213 2.84 -4.87 14.75
C ASP A 213 3.86 -4.95 13.63
N PHE A 214 3.62 -5.83 12.65
CA PHE A 214 4.38 -5.92 11.42
C PHE A 214 3.63 -5.18 10.30
N VAL A 215 4.28 -4.24 9.68
CA VAL A 215 3.89 -3.65 8.40
C VAL A 215 4.53 -4.43 7.25
#